data_8e90ff65942a5e1f5d593961918db086
#
_entry.id   8e90ff65942a5e1f5d593961918db086
#
_cell.length_a   1.000
_cell.length_b   1.000
_cell.length_c   1.000
_cell.angle_alpha   90.00
_cell.angle_beta   90.00
_cell.angle_gamma   90.00
#
_symmetry.space_group_name_H-M   'P 1'
#
loop_
_entity.id
_entity.type
_entity.pdbx_description
1 polymer ?
#
loop_
_entity_poly.entity_id
_entity_poly.type
_entity_poly.pdbx_seq_one_letter_code
_entity_poly.pdbx_strand_id
1 'polypeptide(L)'
;MKKLYLDDLRPLPDNTYILARSYNEAITYVINNGIPDFISFDHDLGDDEKKNLLPSGYDFAKWLVEQDMNLNYLFPANFSFYVHSANPVGKKNIESYLNNYLYLKTK
;
A
#
# COMPACT_ATOMS: atom_id res chain seq x y z
N MET A 1 1.92 17.24 0.30
CA MET A 1 1.29 15.92 0.26
C MET A 1 2.36 14.85 0.07
N LYS A 2 2.35 13.82 0.92
CA LYS A 2 3.27 12.69 0.80
C LYS A 2 2.61 11.58 0.00
N LYS A 3 3.28 11.11 -1.05
CA LYS A 3 2.76 10.07 -1.96
C LYS A 3 3.76 8.92 -2.06
N LEU A 4 3.27 7.69 -1.84
CA LEU A 4 4.07 6.48 -1.92
C LEU A 4 3.66 5.67 -3.16
N TYR A 5 4.65 5.21 -3.92
CA TYR A 5 4.44 4.34 -5.09
C TYR A 5 5.02 2.96 -4.78
N LEU A 6 4.14 1.98 -4.65
CA LEU A 6 4.52 0.60 -4.33
C LEU A 6 4.49 -0.23 -5.61
N ASP A 7 5.66 -0.59 -6.12
CA ASP A 7 5.81 -1.37 -7.34
C ASP A 7 7.23 -1.92 -7.40
N ASP A 8 7.40 -3.19 -7.75
CA ASP A 8 8.70 -3.85 -7.77
C ASP A 8 9.51 -3.55 -9.05
N LEU A 9 8.87 -3.12 -10.13
CA LEU A 9 9.51 -2.98 -11.45
C LEU A 9 9.33 -1.64 -12.13
N ARG A 10 8.12 -1.05 -12.04
CA ARG A 10 7.80 0.15 -12.82
C ARG A 10 8.57 1.37 -12.34
N PRO A 11 8.97 2.27 -13.26
CA PRO A 11 9.53 3.55 -12.85
C PRO A 11 8.46 4.41 -12.19
N LEU A 12 8.89 5.38 -11.37
CA LEU A 12 7.98 6.34 -10.76
C LEU A 12 7.20 7.10 -11.84
N PRO A 13 5.91 7.39 -11.61
CA PRO A 13 5.12 8.22 -12.53
C PRO A 13 5.70 9.62 -12.67
N ASP A 14 6.21 10.18 -11.58
CA ASP A 14 6.89 11.48 -11.55
C ASP A 14 7.72 11.58 -10.26
N ASN A 15 8.42 12.69 -10.08
CA ASN A 15 9.33 12.86 -8.96
C ASN A 15 8.66 13.30 -7.66
N THR A 16 7.33 13.40 -7.63
CA THR A 16 6.59 13.73 -6.40
C THR A 16 6.33 12.50 -5.53
N TYR A 17 6.54 11.30 -6.08
CA TYR A 17 6.33 10.05 -5.35
C TYR A 17 7.61 9.57 -4.68
N ILE A 18 7.43 8.90 -3.54
CA ILE A 18 8.48 8.12 -2.89
C ILE A 18 8.29 6.67 -3.31
N LEU A 19 9.39 6.01 -3.68
CA LEU A 19 9.36 4.65 -4.22
C LEU A 19 9.54 3.62 -3.11
N ALA A 20 8.68 2.58 -3.11
CA ALA A 20 8.89 1.37 -2.35
C ALA A 20 8.83 0.19 -3.31
N ARG A 21 9.90 -0.58 -3.38
CA ARG A 21 10.04 -1.72 -4.30
C ARG A 21 9.54 -3.04 -3.72
N SER A 22 9.21 -3.06 -2.44
CA SER A 22 8.79 -4.29 -1.76
C SER A 22 7.87 -3.95 -0.58
N TYR A 23 7.21 -5.00 -0.07
CA TYR A 23 6.42 -4.93 1.15
C TYR A 23 7.27 -4.38 2.32
N ASN A 24 8.50 -4.90 2.48
CA ASN A 24 9.38 -4.46 3.56
C ASN A 24 9.79 -3.00 3.43
N GLU A 25 10.08 -2.53 2.22
CA GLU A 25 10.39 -1.11 2.00
C GLU A 25 9.20 -0.21 2.33
N ALA A 26 7.99 -0.63 1.95
CA ALA A 26 6.78 0.13 2.26
C ALA A 26 6.53 0.22 3.76
N ILE A 27 6.67 -0.89 4.48
CA ILE A 27 6.55 -0.91 5.94
C ILE A 27 7.61 -0.01 6.59
N THR A 28 8.86 -0.09 6.14
CA THR A 28 9.94 0.74 6.66
C THR A 28 9.63 2.23 6.48
N TYR A 29 9.09 2.58 5.33
CA TYR A 29 8.68 3.98 5.11
C TYR A 29 7.65 4.43 6.15
N VAL A 30 6.62 3.63 6.39
CA VAL A 30 5.56 3.98 7.34
C VAL A 30 6.09 4.05 8.77
N ILE A 31 6.96 3.12 9.16
CA ILE A 31 7.57 3.13 10.49
C ILE A 31 8.36 4.43 10.72
N ASN A 32 9.04 4.93 9.70
CA ASN A 32 9.87 6.12 9.82
C ASN A 32 9.10 7.44 9.62
N ASN A 33 7.98 7.42 8.90
CA ASN A 33 7.31 8.64 8.44
C ASN A 33 5.80 8.70 8.73
N GLY A 34 5.19 7.58 9.15
CA GLY A 34 3.74 7.47 9.26
C GLY A 34 3.10 7.10 7.92
N ILE A 35 1.79 6.91 7.93
CA ILE A 35 1.04 6.58 6.72
C ILE A 35 0.97 7.82 5.82
N PRO A 36 1.38 7.73 4.54
CA PRO A 36 1.35 8.89 3.65
C PRO A 36 -0.08 9.29 3.27
N ASP A 37 -0.24 10.47 2.69
CA ASP A 37 -1.55 10.99 2.27
C ASP A 37 -2.14 10.21 1.09
N PHE A 38 -1.28 9.68 0.23
CA PHE A 38 -1.69 8.94 -0.96
C PHE A 38 -0.76 7.77 -1.21
N ILE A 39 -1.32 6.61 -1.58
CA ILE A 39 -0.54 5.44 -1.96
C ILE A 39 -1.07 4.91 -3.30
N SER A 40 -0.17 4.66 -4.24
CA SER A 40 -0.48 3.93 -5.47
C SER A 40 0.07 2.51 -5.32
N PHE A 41 -0.83 1.52 -5.29
CA PHE A 41 -0.50 0.12 -4.99
C PHE A 41 -0.33 -0.70 -6.27
N ASP A 42 0.75 -1.49 -6.35
CA ASP A 42 0.74 -2.70 -7.15
C ASP A 42 0.33 -3.86 -6.24
N HIS A 43 -0.22 -4.93 -6.81
CA HIS A 43 -0.58 -6.12 -6.04
C HIS A 43 0.59 -7.11 -5.98
N ASP A 44 1.15 -7.44 -7.14
CA ASP A 44 2.19 -8.47 -7.24
C ASP A 44 3.57 -7.83 -7.09
N LEU A 45 4.30 -8.24 -6.06
CA LEU A 45 5.61 -7.66 -5.72
C LEU A 45 6.76 -8.65 -5.96
N GLY A 46 6.55 -9.61 -6.87
CA GLY A 46 7.57 -10.53 -7.32
C GLY A 46 7.69 -11.79 -6.49
N ASP A 47 8.73 -12.57 -6.78
CA ASP A 47 9.07 -13.83 -6.14
C ASP A 47 10.44 -13.72 -5.49
N ASP A 48 10.71 -14.56 -4.50
CA ASP A 48 12.06 -14.73 -4.00
C ASP A 48 12.87 -15.69 -4.90
N GLU A 49 14.14 -15.94 -4.55
CA GLU A 49 15.03 -16.80 -5.33
C GLU A 49 14.53 -18.25 -5.40
N LYS A 50 13.70 -18.69 -4.46
CA LYS A 50 13.15 -20.04 -4.40
C LYS A 50 11.77 -20.12 -5.04
N LYS A 51 11.34 -19.10 -5.77
CA LYS A 51 10.04 -19.03 -6.42
C LYS A 51 8.86 -18.95 -5.44
N ASN A 52 9.09 -18.60 -4.18
CA ASN A 52 8.01 -18.32 -3.24
C ASN A 52 7.53 -16.90 -3.45
N LEU A 53 6.22 -16.70 -3.50
CA LEU A 53 5.66 -15.37 -3.66
C LEU A 53 6.02 -14.50 -2.44
N LEU A 54 6.51 -13.30 -2.71
CA LEU A 54 6.74 -12.30 -1.67
C LEU A 54 5.42 -11.69 -1.22
N PRO A 55 5.36 -11.11 0.00
CA PRO A 55 4.17 -10.40 0.43
C PRO A 55 3.73 -9.37 -0.60
N SER A 56 2.43 -9.33 -0.86
CA SER A 56 1.83 -8.52 -1.93
C SER A 56 1.44 -7.13 -1.45
N GLY A 57 0.96 -6.31 -2.40
CA GLY A 57 0.34 -5.03 -2.07
C GLY A 57 -0.92 -5.20 -1.22
N TYR A 58 -1.64 -6.31 -1.40
CA TYR A 58 -2.79 -6.64 -0.54
C TYR A 58 -2.34 -6.89 0.91
N ASP A 59 -1.22 -7.58 1.10
CA ASP A 59 -0.65 -7.78 2.43
C ASP A 59 -0.28 -6.45 3.07
N PHE A 60 0.26 -5.51 2.30
CA PHE A 60 0.58 -4.18 2.80
C PHE A 60 -0.70 -3.40 3.19
N ALA A 61 -1.77 -3.49 2.37
CA ALA A 61 -3.05 -2.87 2.70
C ALA A 61 -3.60 -3.41 4.02
N LYS A 62 -3.53 -4.72 4.24
CA LYS A 62 -3.97 -5.35 5.49
C LYS A 62 -3.11 -4.88 6.67
N TRP A 63 -1.81 -4.77 6.48
CA TRP A 63 -0.91 -4.27 7.52
C TRP A 63 -1.25 -2.82 7.92
N LEU A 64 -1.54 -1.96 6.94
CA LEU A 64 -1.93 -0.58 7.20
C LEU A 64 -3.20 -0.50 8.06
N VAL A 65 -4.22 -1.29 7.71
CA VAL A 65 -5.47 -1.34 8.46
C VAL A 65 -5.21 -1.81 9.90
N GLU A 66 -4.38 -2.83 10.06
CA GLU A 66 -4.01 -3.33 11.39
C GLU A 66 -3.32 -2.25 12.23
N GLN A 67 -2.41 -1.47 11.63
CA GLN A 67 -1.73 -0.39 12.34
C GLN A 67 -2.70 0.70 12.78
N ASP A 68 -3.65 1.06 11.94
CA ASP A 68 -4.66 2.06 12.28
C ASP A 68 -5.59 1.55 13.39
N MET A 69 -6.03 0.29 13.29
CA MET A 69 -6.89 -0.33 14.32
C MET A 69 -6.19 -0.37 15.69
N ASN A 70 -4.89 -0.63 15.69
CA ASN A 70 -4.09 -0.73 16.92
C ASN A 70 -3.55 0.64 17.37
N LEU A 71 -3.87 1.71 16.67
CA LEU A 71 -3.46 3.08 16.98
C LEU A 71 -1.95 3.29 16.95
N ASN A 72 -1.22 2.46 16.20
CA ASN A 72 0.23 2.62 16.01
C ASN A 72 0.55 3.67 14.96
N TYR A 73 -0.12 3.61 13.81
CA TYR A 73 0.01 4.56 12.69
C TYR A 73 -1.37 4.77 12.12
N LEU A 74 -1.85 6.02 12.10
CA LEU A 74 -3.21 6.34 11.67
C LEU A 74 -3.25 6.80 10.23
N PHE A 75 -4.32 6.42 9.52
CA PHE A 75 -4.58 7.01 8.22
C PHE A 75 -4.81 8.50 8.36
N PRO A 76 -4.17 9.35 7.52
CA PRO A 76 -4.51 10.77 7.48
C PRO A 76 -5.99 10.98 7.18
N ALA A 77 -6.56 12.08 7.67
CA ALA A 77 -7.98 12.36 7.52
C ALA A 77 -8.43 12.42 6.06
N ASN A 78 -7.54 12.86 5.17
CA ASN A 78 -7.80 12.97 3.73
C ASN A 78 -7.09 11.89 2.91
N PHE A 79 -6.78 10.74 3.54
CA PHE A 79 -6.09 9.63 2.87
C PHE A 79 -6.88 9.18 1.64
N SER A 80 -6.15 8.97 0.54
CA SER A 80 -6.69 8.37 -0.67
C SER A 80 -5.67 7.41 -1.27
N PHE A 81 -6.12 6.56 -2.20
CA PHE A 81 -5.25 5.59 -2.82
C PHE A 81 -5.73 5.25 -4.22
N TYR A 82 -4.83 4.64 -4.99
CA TYR A 82 -5.12 4.11 -6.31
C TYR A 82 -4.43 2.75 -6.43
N VAL A 83 -5.02 1.83 -7.18
CA VAL A 83 -4.39 0.53 -7.46
C VAL A 83 -4.09 0.46 -8.94
N HIS A 84 -2.81 0.46 -9.28
CA HIS A 84 -2.34 0.47 -10.67
C HIS A 84 -1.95 -0.93 -11.18
N SER A 85 -2.34 -1.98 -10.43
CA SER A 85 -1.97 -3.36 -10.75
C SER A 85 -2.60 -3.86 -12.05
N ALA A 86 -1.85 -4.66 -12.80
CA ALA A 86 -2.37 -5.38 -13.97
C ALA A 86 -3.17 -6.62 -13.58
N ASN A 87 -3.16 -7.02 -12.30
CA ASN A 87 -3.90 -8.18 -11.79
C ASN A 87 -5.31 -7.74 -11.36
N PRO A 88 -6.37 -8.05 -12.14
CA PRO A 88 -7.71 -7.53 -11.85
C PRO A 88 -8.29 -8.06 -10.54
N VAL A 89 -7.99 -9.30 -10.16
CA VAL A 89 -8.45 -9.89 -8.90
C VAL A 89 -7.75 -9.20 -7.73
N GLY A 90 -6.43 -9.05 -7.81
CA GLY A 90 -5.64 -8.38 -6.78
C GLY A 90 -6.04 -6.93 -6.60
N LYS A 91 -6.28 -6.23 -7.72
CA LYS A 91 -6.75 -4.84 -7.68
C LYS A 91 -8.07 -4.72 -6.93
N LYS A 92 -9.03 -5.59 -7.26
CA LYS A 92 -10.35 -5.57 -6.62
C LYS A 92 -10.25 -5.89 -5.13
N ASN A 93 -9.38 -6.82 -4.76
CA ASN A 93 -9.19 -7.18 -3.37
C ASN A 93 -8.67 -6.01 -2.53
N ILE A 94 -7.67 -5.29 -3.03
CA ILE A 94 -7.14 -4.11 -2.35
C ILE A 94 -8.21 -3.01 -2.24
N GLU A 95 -8.88 -2.72 -3.36
CA GLU A 95 -9.91 -1.68 -3.40
C GLU A 95 -11.03 -1.97 -2.42
N SER A 96 -11.55 -3.21 -2.41
CA SER A 96 -12.65 -3.58 -1.53
C SER A 96 -12.23 -3.53 -0.07
N TYR A 97 -11.05 -4.03 0.26
CA TYR A 97 -10.57 -4.08 1.63
C TYR A 97 -10.40 -2.68 2.23
N LEU A 98 -9.71 -1.81 1.50
CA LEU A 98 -9.45 -0.44 1.97
C LEU A 98 -10.72 0.40 1.98
N ASN A 99 -11.53 0.32 0.92
CA ASN A 99 -12.77 1.10 0.85
C ASN A 99 -13.74 0.72 1.96
N ASN A 100 -13.88 -0.57 2.24
CA ASN A 100 -14.75 -1.03 3.32
C ASN A 100 -14.27 -0.53 4.69
N TYR A 101 -12.98 -0.64 4.96
CA TYR A 101 -12.43 -0.18 6.23
C TYR A 101 -12.56 1.33 6.41
N LEU A 102 -12.18 2.10 5.38
CA LEU A 102 -12.23 3.56 5.43
C LEU A 102 -13.67 4.07 5.57
N TYR A 103 -14.62 3.40 4.90
CA TYR A 103 -16.03 3.72 5.03
C TYR A 103 -16.52 3.49 6.46
N LEU A 104 -16.20 2.34 7.06
CA LEU A 104 -16.64 2.00 8.41
C LEU A 104 -16.04 2.95 9.44
N LYS A 105 -14.78 3.35 9.29
CA LYS A 105 -14.15 4.23 10.27
C LYS A 105 -14.66 5.67 10.21
N THR A 106 -15.31 6.11 9.12
CA THR A 106 -15.86 7.46 8.98
C THR A 106 -17.31 7.58 9.47
N LYS A 107 -17.91 6.48 9.91
CA LYS A 107 -19.27 6.49 10.43
C LYS A 107 -19.37 6.95 11.87
#